data_afb8e752a1589c0cd865aa0f68a453fd
#
_entry.id   afb8e752a1589c0cd865aa0f68a453fd
#
_cell.length_a   1.000
_cell.length_b   1.000
_cell.length_c   1.000
_cell.angle_alpha   90.00
_cell.angle_beta   90.00
_cell.angle_gamma   90.00
#
_symmetry.space_group_name_H-M   'P 1'
#
loop_
_entity.id
_entity.type
_entity.pdbx_description
1 polymer ?
#
loop_
_entity_poly.entity_id
_entity_poly.type
_entity_poly.pdbx_seq_one_letter_code
_entity_poly.pdbx_strand_id
1 'polypeptide(L)'
;MRRRDLIKVIAGLGAAWPFLARAQQVPKVGLLWHAGSEIEEAVNLGAVRQGFKDLGYVEGQNIKLINTFAAEQYERFNANAAELVALPVDVLVAVTTPAALAAQRATKTIPIVFVGAIDPIELKLVGSIARPGGNITGITNLAIDLTAKRLEVLKEVVPSAVRVGQLVNSSNPANARRFIAESQAAAAKLKLTVQPIEVGTPDDLERVFATIDHQIDAVSVPNDGMFYNERQRIAELALAHQVPLMIAWKEAVEVGALIAYGPSSTKIYGRVPYYIDKILKGAKPADLSVELPRRKLLHLSA
;
A
#
# COMPACT_ATOMS: atom_id res chain seq x y z
N MET A 1 29.27 54.47 38.50
CA MET A 1 28.22 53.63 37.90
C MET A 1 26.96 53.80 38.74
N ARG A 2 25.88 54.32 38.16
CA ARG A 2 24.64 54.60 38.89
C ARG A 2 23.76 53.36 38.93
N ARG A 3 23.15 53.05 40.07
CA ARG A 3 22.29 51.89 40.32
C ARG A 3 21.18 51.63 39.22
N ARG A 4 20.89 52.65 38.42
CA ARG A 4 19.93 52.56 37.33
C ARG A 4 20.41 51.87 36.07
N ASP A 5 21.73 51.73 35.89
CA ASP A 5 22.30 51.10 34.67
C ASP A 5 22.41 49.56 34.84
N LEU A 6 22.45 49.05 36.07
CA LEU A 6 22.47 47.63 36.35
C LEU A 6 21.12 46.95 36.12
N ILE A 7 19.99 47.69 36.30
CA ILE A 7 18.65 47.13 36.12
C ILE A 7 18.30 46.97 34.63
N LYS A 8 18.88 47.77 33.73
CA LYS A 8 18.63 47.67 32.28
C LYS A 8 19.33 46.50 31.62
N VAL A 9 20.44 45.97 32.19
CA VAL A 9 21.15 44.83 31.64
C VAL A 9 20.47 43.50 32.03
N ILE A 10 19.79 43.46 33.19
CA ILE A 10 19.08 42.23 33.62
C ILE A 10 17.73 42.07 32.93
N ALA A 11 17.09 43.14 32.48
CA ALA A 11 15.82 43.07 31.76
C ALA A 11 15.95 42.59 30.31
N GLY A 12 17.15 42.62 29.71
CA GLY A 12 17.40 42.18 28.33
C GLY A 12 17.66 40.68 28.18
N LEU A 13 17.99 39.97 29.26
CA LEU A 13 18.30 38.54 29.23
C LEU A 13 17.11 37.60 29.51
N GLY A 14 15.97 38.16 29.93
CA GLY A 14 14.77 37.41 30.28
C GLY A 14 13.84 37.07 29.12
N ALA A 15 14.01 37.74 27.96
CA ALA A 15 13.08 37.61 26.83
C ALA A 15 13.52 36.56 25.77
N ALA A 16 14.70 36.00 25.90
CA ALA A 16 15.24 35.02 24.92
C ALA A 16 15.08 33.55 25.33
N TRP A 17 14.45 33.26 26.48
CA TRP A 17 14.44 31.89 27.05
C TRP A 17 13.30 30.95 26.65
N PRO A 18 12.19 31.35 26.02
CA PRO A 18 11.21 30.33 25.62
C PRO A 18 11.49 29.66 24.24
N PHE A 19 12.53 30.08 23.50
CA PHE A 19 12.78 29.53 22.15
C PHE A 19 13.83 28.40 22.09
N LEU A 20 14.53 28.08 23.18
CA LEU A 20 15.70 27.18 23.13
C LEU A 20 15.51 25.81 23.78
N ALA A 21 14.32 25.42 24.23
CA ALA A 21 14.16 24.14 24.93
C ALA A 21 12.96 23.31 24.44
N ARG A 22 12.62 23.35 23.17
CA ARG A 22 11.94 22.23 22.57
C ARG A 22 13.06 21.29 22.09
N ALA A 23 13.57 20.46 22.99
CA ALA A 23 14.33 19.29 22.58
C ALA A 23 13.51 18.63 21.46
N GLN A 24 14.03 18.65 20.26
CA GLN A 24 13.33 18.19 19.08
C GLN A 24 13.13 16.70 19.27
N GLN A 25 11.96 16.33 19.83
CA GLN A 25 11.62 14.93 19.98
C GLN A 25 11.72 14.30 18.60
N VAL A 26 12.53 13.26 18.50
CA VAL A 26 12.67 12.51 17.25
C VAL A 26 11.28 12.03 16.81
N PRO A 27 10.76 12.46 15.66
CA PRO A 27 9.45 12.06 15.19
C PRO A 27 9.33 10.55 15.09
N LYS A 28 8.17 10.02 15.49
CA LYS A 28 7.88 8.58 15.47
C LYS A 28 6.79 8.29 14.46
N VAL A 29 7.07 7.40 13.54
CA VAL A 29 6.14 6.95 12.51
C VAL A 29 5.79 5.50 12.78
N GLY A 30 4.51 5.22 13.04
CA GLY A 30 3.98 3.86 13.16
C GLY A 30 3.62 3.34 11.78
N LEU A 31 4.09 2.15 11.41
CA LEU A 31 3.78 1.51 10.13
C LEU A 31 3.04 0.19 10.38
N LEU A 32 1.82 0.11 9.88
CA LEU A 32 0.96 -1.07 9.93
C LEU A 32 1.02 -1.78 8.58
N TRP A 33 1.82 -2.84 8.52
CA TRP A 33 2.05 -3.67 7.35
C TRP A 33 1.06 -4.82 7.26
N HIS A 34 0.75 -5.25 6.02
CA HIS A 34 -0.12 -6.41 5.78
C HIS A 34 0.65 -7.73 5.90
N ALA A 35 1.92 -7.76 5.49
CA ALA A 35 2.77 -8.95 5.54
C ALA A 35 3.06 -9.45 6.96
N GLY A 36 3.72 -10.61 7.06
CA GLY A 36 4.05 -11.25 8.33
C GLY A 36 5.36 -10.77 8.94
N SER A 37 6.24 -10.15 8.15
CA SER A 37 7.59 -9.79 8.60
C SER A 37 8.21 -8.64 7.81
N GLU A 38 9.29 -8.07 8.35
CA GLU A 38 10.12 -7.08 7.66
C GLU A 38 10.80 -7.66 6.41
N ILE A 39 11.10 -8.96 6.41
CA ILE A 39 11.74 -9.63 5.28
C ILE A 39 10.80 -9.66 4.07
N GLU A 40 9.54 -9.97 4.29
CA GLU A 40 8.52 -9.97 3.23
C GLU A 40 8.28 -8.57 2.66
N GLU A 41 8.41 -7.53 3.49
CA GLU A 41 8.25 -6.12 3.09
C GLU A 41 9.57 -5.43 2.71
N ALA A 42 10.69 -6.14 2.65
CA ALA A 42 12.02 -5.56 2.50
C ALA A 42 12.14 -4.58 1.32
N VAL A 43 11.53 -4.90 0.17
CA VAL A 43 11.53 -4.06 -1.04
C VAL A 43 10.75 -2.76 -0.80
N ASN A 44 9.55 -2.85 -0.23
CA ASN A 44 8.68 -1.70 0.02
C ASN A 44 9.22 -0.83 1.15
N LEU A 45 9.65 -1.45 2.25
CA LEU A 45 10.26 -0.75 3.38
C LEU A 45 11.58 -0.09 2.98
N GLY A 46 12.38 -0.75 2.12
CA GLY A 46 13.56 -0.16 1.51
C GLY A 46 13.25 1.10 0.72
N ALA A 47 12.16 1.10 -0.05
CA ALA A 47 11.70 2.28 -0.80
C ALA A 47 11.24 3.41 0.14
N VAL A 48 10.55 3.09 1.24
CA VAL A 48 10.17 4.08 2.27
C VAL A 48 11.43 4.67 2.93
N ARG A 49 12.39 3.83 3.35
CA ARG A 49 13.67 4.27 3.94
C ARG A 49 14.45 5.17 2.98
N GLN A 50 14.50 4.81 1.69
CA GLN A 50 15.16 5.63 0.67
C GLN A 50 14.47 6.99 0.51
N GLY A 51 13.13 7.01 0.44
CA GLY A 51 12.39 8.26 0.35
C GLY A 51 12.57 9.18 1.57
N PHE A 52 12.72 8.63 2.77
CA PHE A 52 13.11 9.39 3.96
C PHE A 52 14.52 9.95 3.84
N LYS A 53 15.48 9.13 3.39
CA LYS A 53 16.87 9.55 3.17
C LYS A 53 16.98 10.71 2.18
N ASP A 54 16.20 10.66 1.09
CA ASP A 54 16.15 11.70 0.06
C ASP A 54 15.61 13.04 0.61
N LEU A 55 14.84 13.00 1.70
CA LEU A 55 14.33 14.18 2.43
C LEU A 55 15.21 14.60 3.63
N GLY A 56 16.37 13.94 3.82
CA GLY A 56 17.30 14.25 4.92
C GLY A 56 16.97 13.59 6.25
N TYR A 57 16.04 12.61 6.27
CA TYR A 57 15.78 11.82 7.46
C TYR A 57 16.70 10.59 7.52
N VAL A 58 17.17 10.29 8.73
CA VAL A 58 18.00 9.12 9.03
C VAL A 58 17.36 8.36 10.18
N GLU A 59 16.93 7.12 9.92
CA GLU A 59 16.30 6.25 10.93
C GLU A 59 17.22 6.06 12.12
N GLY A 60 16.69 6.21 13.32
CA GLY A 60 17.42 6.12 14.57
C GLY A 60 18.17 7.42 14.99
N GLN A 61 18.25 8.43 14.12
CA GLN A 61 18.86 9.72 14.43
C GLN A 61 17.82 10.85 14.56
N ASN A 62 17.09 11.12 13.46
CA ASN A 62 16.11 12.22 13.40
C ASN A 62 14.72 11.77 12.97
N ILE A 63 14.48 10.47 12.82
CA ILE A 63 13.19 9.83 12.67
C ILE A 63 13.25 8.41 13.26
N LYS A 64 12.14 7.93 13.83
CA LYS A 64 11.98 6.56 14.32
C LYS A 64 10.83 5.88 13.60
N LEU A 65 11.08 4.72 12.99
CA LEU A 65 10.07 3.87 12.39
C LEU A 65 9.70 2.75 13.37
N ILE A 66 8.39 2.53 13.56
CA ILE A 66 7.85 1.48 14.43
C ILE A 66 6.97 0.60 13.55
N ASN A 67 7.48 -0.56 13.17
CA ASN A 67 6.81 -1.49 12.28
C ASN A 67 5.99 -2.50 13.06
N THR A 68 4.76 -2.77 12.60
CA THR A 68 3.92 -3.89 13.05
C THR A 68 3.42 -4.66 11.82
N PHE A 69 3.26 -5.98 11.97
CA PHE A 69 2.98 -6.89 10.86
C PHE A 69 1.73 -7.71 11.17
N ALA A 70 0.72 -7.63 10.30
CA ALA A 70 -0.57 -8.28 10.51
C ALA A 70 -0.63 -9.71 9.96
N ALA A 71 0.34 -10.13 9.12
CA ALA A 71 0.39 -11.46 8.50
C ALA A 71 -0.94 -11.83 7.80
N GLU A 72 -1.53 -10.89 7.07
CA GLU A 72 -2.83 -11.00 6.37
C GLU A 72 -4.03 -11.37 7.30
N GLN A 73 -3.85 -11.36 8.62
CA GLN A 73 -4.90 -11.72 9.59
C GLN A 73 -5.71 -10.50 9.99
N TYR A 74 -7.02 -10.56 9.72
CA TYR A 74 -7.91 -9.39 9.89
C TYR A 74 -7.95 -8.86 11.33
N GLU A 75 -7.96 -9.75 12.34
CA GLU A 75 -7.94 -9.40 13.75
C GLU A 75 -6.65 -8.69 14.15
N ARG A 76 -5.52 -9.09 13.56
CA ARG A 76 -4.22 -8.49 13.86
C ARG A 76 -4.11 -7.06 13.35
N PHE A 77 -4.78 -6.69 12.25
CA PHE A 77 -4.83 -5.29 11.82
C PHE A 77 -5.42 -4.38 12.89
N ASN A 78 -6.50 -4.81 13.54
CA ASN A 78 -7.14 -4.02 14.60
C ASN A 78 -6.27 -3.96 15.85
N ALA A 79 -5.69 -5.08 16.27
CA ALA A 79 -4.81 -5.15 17.44
C ALA A 79 -3.55 -4.28 17.25
N ASN A 80 -2.87 -4.42 16.12
CA ASN A 80 -1.68 -3.66 15.79
C ASN A 80 -1.96 -2.15 15.64
N ALA A 81 -3.11 -1.78 15.05
CA ALA A 81 -3.53 -0.39 14.97
C ALA A 81 -3.74 0.22 16.37
N ALA A 82 -4.39 -0.53 17.28
CA ALA A 82 -4.60 -0.09 18.66
C ALA A 82 -3.27 0.03 19.43
N GLU A 83 -2.34 -0.92 19.23
CA GLU A 83 -0.99 -0.86 19.81
C GLU A 83 -0.24 0.39 19.35
N LEU A 84 -0.21 0.67 18.03
CA LEU A 84 0.46 1.85 17.49
C LEU A 84 -0.16 3.16 18.01
N VAL A 85 -1.49 3.21 18.16
CA VAL A 85 -2.18 4.39 18.71
C VAL A 85 -1.89 4.60 20.20
N ALA A 86 -1.63 3.54 20.96
CA ALA A 86 -1.23 3.63 22.37
C ALA A 86 0.21 4.15 22.54
N LEU A 87 1.02 4.09 21.49
CA LEU A 87 2.35 4.67 21.47
C LEU A 87 2.27 6.18 21.10
N PRO A 88 3.19 7.03 21.58
CA PRO A 88 3.24 8.44 21.19
C PRO A 88 3.81 8.59 19.75
N VAL A 89 3.07 8.11 18.75
CA VAL A 89 3.43 8.27 17.34
C VAL A 89 2.87 9.58 16.79
N ASP A 90 3.62 10.22 15.91
CA ASP A 90 3.24 11.49 15.28
C ASP A 90 2.41 11.26 14.00
N VAL A 91 2.65 10.14 13.31
CA VAL A 91 1.97 9.75 12.08
C VAL A 91 1.82 8.24 12.03
N LEU A 92 0.68 7.75 11.54
CA LEU A 92 0.45 6.34 11.19
C LEU A 92 0.52 6.15 9.68
N VAL A 93 1.23 5.13 9.23
CA VAL A 93 1.17 4.62 7.86
C VAL A 93 0.38 3.32 7.86
N ALA A 94 -0.64 3.22 7.01
CA ALA A 94 -1.51 2.06 6.92
C ALA A 94 -1.44 1.45 5.52
N VAL A 95 -0.85 0.27 5.42
CA VAL A 95 -0.58 -0.41 4.15
C VAL A 95 -1.70 -1.38 3.81
N THR A 96 -2.35 -1.20 2.69
CA THR A 96 -3.55 -1.88 2.20
C THR A 96 -4.88 -1.36 2.78
N THR A 97 -5.99 -1.78 2.17
CA THR A 97 -7.35 -1.41 2.60
C THR A 97 -7.67 -1.86 4.04
N PRO A 98 -7.39 -3.12 4.45
CA PRO A 98 -7.67 -3.55 5.82
C PRO A 98 -6.93 -2.72 6.88
N ALA A 99 -5.65 -2.41 6.65
CA ALA A 99 -4.86 -1.57 7.55
C ALA A 99 -5.42 -0.14 7.64
N ALA A 100 -5.80 0.46 6.50
CA ALA A 100 -6.38 1.80 6.46
C ALA A 100 -7.69 1.89 7.26
N LEU A 101 -8.56 0.89 7.12
CA LEU A 101 -9.82 0.80 7.87
C LEU A 101 -9.56 0.57 9.37
N ALA A 102 -8.59 -0.26 9.74
CA ALA A 102 -8.20 -0.49 11.12
C ALA A 102 -7.65 0.79 11.77
N ALA A 103 -6.72 1.48 11.11
CA ALA A 103 -6.17 2.74 11.57
C ALA A 103 -7.26 3.83 11.71
N GLN A 104 -8.19 3.94 10.76
CA GLN A 104 -9.31 4.88 10.82
C GLN A 104 -10.24 4.62 12.01
N ARG A 105 -10.45 3.35 12.38
CA ARG A 105 -11.22 2.98 13.58
C ARG A 105 -10.47 3.31 14.86
N ALA A 106 -9.16 3.06 14.89
CA ALA A 106 -8.33 3.20 16.08
C ALA A 106 -8.11 4.67 16.50
N THR A 107 -8.04 5.62 15.54
CA THR A 107 -7.82 7.02 15.88
C THR A 107 -8.57 7.99 14.96
N LYS A 108 -8.95 9.15 15.53
CA LYS A 108 -9.51 10.30 14.79
C LYS A 108 -8.62 11.53 14.86
N THR A 109 -7.51 11.46 15.58
CA THR A 109 -6.62 12.59 15.85
C THR A 109 -5.23 12.42 15.31
N ILE A 110 -4.63 11.22 15.43
CA ILE A 110 -3.32 10.95 14.85
C ILE A 110 -3.44 10.97 13.32
N PRO A 111 -2.59 11.73 12.63
CA PRO A 111 -2.52 11.73 11.16
C PRO A 111 -2.29 10.32 10.60
N ILE A 112 -3.04 9.95 9.56
CA ILE A 112 -2.92 8.66 8.88
C ILE A 112 -2.56 8.90 7.42
N VAL A 113 -1.53 8.20 6.95
CA VAL A 113 -1.16 8.11 5.53
C VAL A 113 -1.41 6.68 5.07
N PHE A 114 -2.49 6.46 4.31
CA PHE A 114 -2.72 5.13 3.74
C PHE A 114 -1.91 4.91 2.45
N VAL A 115 -1.58 3.66 2.18
CA VAL A 115 -0.89 3.22 0.96
C VAL A 115 -1.63 2.04 0.37
N GLY A 116 -2.03 2.16 -0.89
CA GLY A 116 -2.66 1.05 -1.60
C GLY A 116 -4.11 0.76 -1.23
N ALA A 117 -4.78 1.64 -0.48
CA ALA A 117 -6.22 1.48 -0.26
C ALA A 117 -6.99 1.65 -1.59
N ILE A 118 -7.94 0.74 -1.81
CA ILE A 118 -8.77 0.70 -3.01
C ILE A 118 -10.03 1.53 -2.74
N ASP A 119 -10.34 2.48 -3.64
CA ASP A 119 -11.51 3.35 -3.57
C ASP A 119 -11.75 3.99 -2.18
N PRO A 120 -10.88 4.91 -1.77
CA PRO A 120 -10.95 5.48 -0.43
C PRO A 120 -12.20 6.34 -0.19
N ILE A 121 -12.91 6.75 -1.25
CA ILE A 121 -14.17 7.52 -1.12
C ILE A 121 -15.31 6.59 -0.73
N GLU A 122 -15.52 5.49 -1.47
CA GLU A 122 -16.56 4.50 -1.17
C GLU A 122 -16.36 3.88 0.22
N LEU A 123 -15.10 3.62 0.60
CA LEU A 123 -14.74 3.13 1.93
C LEU A 123 -14.89 4.19 3.02
N LYS A 124 -15.28 5.42 2.68
CA LYS A 124 -15.40 6.54 3.61
C LYS A 124 -14.11 6.81 4.40
N LEU A 125 -12.96 6.51 3.80
CA LEU A 125 -11.66 6.90 4.34
C LEU A 125 -11.44 8.41 4.15
N VAL A 126 -11.86 8.95 3.00
CA VAL A 126 -11.75 10.37 2.64
C VAL A 126 -13.05 10.88 2.04
N GLY A 127 -13.31 12.18 2.18
CA GLY A 127 -14.48 12.82 1.57
C GLY A 127 -14.34 13.02 0.06
N SER A 128 -13.12 13.30 -0.41
CA SER A 128 -12.78 13.39 -1.84
C SER A 128 -11.27 13.18 -2.04
N ILE A 129 -10.87 12.91 -3.28
CA ILE A 129 -9.46 12.77 -3.66
C ILE A 129 -8.70 14.10 -3.48
N ALA A 130 -9.31 15.21 -3.91
CA ALA A 130 -8.67 16.53 -3.87
C ALA A 130 -8.59 17.11 -2.46
N ARG A 131 -9.61 16.86 -1.62
CA ARG A 131 -9.70 17.34 -0.23
C ARG A 131 -10.22 16.22 0.65
N PRO A 132 -9.33 15.43 1.26
CA PRO A 132 -9.68 14.28 2.10
C PRO A 132 -10.62 14.62 3.27
N GLY A 133 -10.42 15.76 3.94
CA GLY A 133 -11.35 16.29 4.94
C GLY A 133 -11.38 15.51 6.25
N GLY A 134 -10.25 15.28 6.89
CA GLY A 134 -10.15 14.54 8.15
C GLY A 134 -8.69 14.37 8.57
N ASN A 135 -8.42 13.36 9.39
CA ASN A 135 -7.05 13.02 9.80
C ASN A 135 -6.36 12.00 8.88
N ILE A 136 -6.95 11.71 7.71
CA ILE A 136 -6.47 10.65 6.82
C ILE A 136 -6.27 11.16 5.39
N THR A 137 -5.15 10.81 4.78
CA THR A 137 -4.77 11.03 3.38
C THR A 137 -3.91 9.88 2.91
N GLY A 138 -3.38 9.93 1.69
CA GLY A 138 -2.42 8.90 1.25
C GLY A 138 -2.35 8.70 -0.25
N ILE A 139 -1.96 7.48 -0.63
CA ILE A 139 -1.78 7.06 -2.01
C ILE A 139 -2.71 5.89 -2.27
N THR A 140 -3.70 6.07 -3.15
CA THR A 140 -4.64 5.01 -3.49
C THR A 140 -4.03 4.02 -4.48
N ASN A 141 -4.74 2.91 -4.67
CA ASN A 141 -4.41 1.89 -5.63
C ASN A 141 -5.44 1.90 -6.78
N LEU A 142 -4.97 2.00 -8.00
CA LEU A 142 -5.81 1.90 -9.22
C LEU A 142 -6.08 0.43 -9.63
N ALA A 143 -6.03 -0.50 -8.68
CA ALA A 143 -6.10 -1.92 -8.97
C ALA A 143 -7.37 -2.31 -9.71
N ILE A 144 -8.52 -1.78 -9.29
CA ILE A 144 -9.82 -2.01 -9.91
C ILE A 144 -9.84 -1.41 -11.32
N ASP A 145 -9.47 -0.14 -11.49
CA ASP A 145 -9.45 0.56 -12.78
C ASP A 145 -8.55 -0.10 -13.82
N LEU A 146 -7.55 -0.87 -13.38
CA LEU A 146 -6.62 -1.58 -14.25
C LEU A 146 -7.09 -3.01 -14.61
N THR A 147 -8.14 -3.51 -13.97
CA THR A 147 -8.61 -4.88 -14.18
C THR A 147 -9.03 -5.11 -15.64
N ALA A 148 -9.84 -4.22 -16.19
CA ALA A 148 -10.26 -4.29 -17.60
C ALA A 148 -9.04 -4.26 -18.54
N LYS A 149 -8.11 -3.33 -18.32
CA LYS A 149 -6.92 -3.20 -19.18
C LYS A 149 -5.98 -4.40 -19.08
N ARG A 150 -5.87 -5.06 -17.91
CA ARG A 150 -5.13 -6.31 -17.79
C ARG A 150 -5.75 -7.42 -18.65
N LEU A 151 -7.06 -7.56 -18.64
CA LEU A 151 -7.75 -8.55 -19.48
C LEU A 151 -7.63 -8.23 -20.99
N GLU A 152 -7.68 -6.95 -21.37
CA GLU A 152 -7.39 -6.52 -22.75
C GLU A 152 -5.98 -6.94 -23.17
N VAL A 153 -4.95 -6.58 -22.38
CA VAL A 153 -3.55 -6.91 -22.68
C VAL A 153 -3.35 -8.43 -22.69
N LEU A 154 -3.98 -9.15 -21.74
CA LEU A 154 -3.93 -10.61 -21.73
C LEU A 154 -4.48 -11.20 -23.05
N LYS A 155 -5.63 -10.71 -23.51
CA LYS A 155 -6.26 -11.14 -24.78
C LYS A 155 -5.44 -10.77 -26.00
N GLU A 156 -4.75 -9.62 -25.99
CA GLU A 156 -3.83 -9.22 -27.06
C GLU A 156 -2.61 -10.16 -27.15
N VAL A 157 -2.03 -10.55 -26.00
CA VAL A 157 -0.83 -11.39 -25.93
C VAL A 157 -1.16 -12.87 -26.10
N VAL A 158 -2.31 -13.32 -25.62
CA VAL A 158 -2.80 -14.69 -25.73
C VAL A 158 -4.15 -14.69 -26.47
N PRO A 159 -4.16 -14.51 -27.83
CA PRO A 159 -5.40 -14.36 -28.60
C PRO A 159 -6.32 -15.58 -28.53
N SER A 160 -5.77 -16.77 -28.30
CA SER A 160 -6.51 -18.04 -28.14
C SER A 160 -7.25 -18.14 -26.81
N ALA A 161 -6.88 -17.37 -25.79
CA ALA A 161 -7.51 -17.45 -24.48
C ALA A 161 -9.01 -17.10 -24.55
N VAL A 162 -9.85 -17.95 -23.98
CA VAL A 162 -11.29 -17.77 -23.83
C VAL A 162 -11.68 -17.84 -22.36
N ARG A 163 -11.06 -18.72 -21.60
CA ARG A 163 -11.36 -19.00 -20.18
C ARG A 163 -10.20 -18.47 -19.31
N VAL A 164 -10.50 -17.46 -18.53
CA VAL A 164 -9.51 -16.80 -17.64
C VAL A 164 -9.86 -17.12 -16.20
N GLY A 165 -8.95 -17.78 -15.47
CA GLY A 165 -9.02 -17.93 -14.03
C GLY A 165 -8.60 -16.63 -13.35
N GLN A 166 -9.50 -16.03 -12.57
CA GLN A 166 -9.21 -14.84 -11.77
C GLN A 166 -8.94 -15.27 -10.33
N LEU A 167 -7.70 -15.17 -9.86
CA LEU A 167 -7.44 -15.41 -8.43
C LEU A 167 -8.18 -14.35 -7.60
N VAL A 168 -8.80 -14.78 -6.52
CA VAL A 168 -9.49 -13.90 -5.57
C VAL A 168 -9.11 -14.27 -4.14
N ASN A 169 -8.71 -13.26 -3.37
CA ASN A 169 -8.39 -13.43 -1.95
C ASN A 169 -9.70 -13.48 -1.15
N SER A 170 -10.11 -14.68 -0.73
CA SER A 170 -11.35 -14.87 0.03
C SER A 170 -11.26 -14.34 1.47
N SER A 171 -10.06 -14.13 2.01
CA SER A 171 -9.86 -13.45 3.29
C SER A 171 -10.09 -11.94 3.22
N ASN A 172 -10.18 -11.36 2.00
CA ASN A 172 -10.50 -9.96 1.74
C ASN A 172 -11.77 -9.83 0.87
N PRO A 173 -12.95 -10.21 1.40
CA PRO A 173 -14.18 -10.38 0.60
C PRO A 173 -14.68 -9.08 -0.05
N ALA A 174 -14.38 -7.93 0.52
CA ALA A 174 -14.76 -6.64 -0.06
C ALA A 174 -14.02 -6.37 -1.38
N ASN A 175 -12.72 -6.58 -1.40
CA ASN A 175 -11.90 -6.45 -2.62
C ASN A 175 -12.22 -7.58 -3.61
N ALA A 176 -12.38 -8.83 -3.15
CA ALA A 176 -12.71 -9.98 -3.98
C ALA A 176 -13.97 -9.72 -4.84
N ARG A 177 -15.08 -9.29 -4.21
CA ARG A 177 -16.32 -8.97 -4.93
C ARG A 177 -16.14 -7.92 -6.02
N ARG A 178 -15.34 -6.89 -5.76
CA ARG A 178 -15.08 -5.81 -6.71
C ARG A 178 -14.24 -6.28 -7.89
N PHE A 179 -13.17 -7.03 -7.64
CA PHE A 179 -12.35 -7.60 -8.70
C PHE A 179 -13.17 -8.55 -9.59
N ILE A 180 -14.03 -9.38 -9.01
CA ILE A 180 -14.91 -10.27 -9.75
C ILE A 180 -15.85 -9.46 -10.64
N ALA A 181 -16.54 -8.46 -10.09
CA ALA A 181 -17.50 -7.65 -10.84
C ALA A 181 -16.84 -6.92 -12.03
N GLU A 182 -15.70 -6.27 -11.81
CA GLU A 182 -14.96 -5.58 -12.87
C GLU A 182 -14.41 -6.54 -13.93
N SER A 183 -13.88 -7.69 -13.51
CA SER A 183 -13.38 -8.70 -14.43
C SER A 183 -14.50 -9.26 -15.30
N GLN A 184 -15.67 -9.55 -14.75
CA GLN A 184 -16.83 -10.04 -15.49
C GLN A 184 -17.36 -9.00 -16.46
N ALA A 185 -17.44 -7.72 -16.05
CA ALA A 185 -17.87 -6.62 -16.90
C ALA A 185 -16.92 -6.38 -18.10
N ALA A 186 -15.61 -6.50 -17.87
CA ALA A 186 -14.60 -6.39 -18.91
C ALA A 186 -14.61 -7.61 -19.85
N ALA A 187 -14.71 -8.81 -19.30
CA ALA A 187 -14.71 -10.07 -20.04
C ALA A 187 -15.83 -10.14 -21.09
N ALA A 188 -17.02 -9.64 -20.77
CA ALA A 188 -18.15 -9.60 -21.69
C ALA A 188 -17.82 -8.85 -22.99
N LYS A 189 -17.03 -7.77 -22.92
CA LYS A 189 -16.61 -6.97 -24.08
C LYS A 189 -15.48 -7.65 -24.88
N LEU A 190 -14.69 -8.50 -24.23
CA LEU A 190 -13.51 -9.15 -24.81
C LEU A 190 -13.77 -10.57 -25.29
N LYS A 191 -15.02 -11.04 -25.21
CA LYS A 191 -15.40 -12.43 -25.49
C LYS A 191 -14.58 -13.43 -24.64
N LEU A 192 -14.35 -13.06 -23.37
CA LEU A 192 -13.73 -13.90 -22.37
C LEU A 192 -14.78 -14.41 -21.38
N THR A 193 -14.53 -15.56 -20.79
CA THR A 193 -15.22 -16.05 -19.60
C THR A 193 -14.24 -15.95 -18.43
N VAL A 194 -14.61 -15.20 -17.38
CA VAL A 194 -13.79 -15.10 -16.16
C VAL A 194 -14.39 -15.98 -15.09
N GLN A 195 -13.57 -16.90 -14.59
CA GLN A 195 -13.90 -17.81 -13.49
C GLN A 195 -13.14 -17.37 -12.23
N PRO A 196 -13.83 -16.96 -11.16
CA PRO A 196 -13.18 -16.70 -9.88
C PRO A 196 -12.59 -17.98 -9.30
N ILE A 197 -11.36 -17.90 -8.82
CA ILE A 197 -10.63 -19.00 -8.16
C ILE A 197 -10.22 -18.51 -6.77
N GLU A 198 -10.84 -19.06 -5.75
CA GLU A 198 -10.65 -18.60 -4.37
C GLU A 198 -9.35 -19.14 -3.77
N VAL A 199 -8.61 -18.23 -3.15
CA VAL A 199 -7.41 -18.49 -2.35
C VAL A 199 -7.64 -17.82 -1.00
N GLY A 200 -7.77 -18.59 0.05
CA GLY A 200 -8.00 -18.10 1.42
C GLY A 200 -6.69 -17.83 2.16
N THR A 201 -5.68 -18.66 1.89
CA THR A 201 -4.35 -18.57 2.48
C THR A 201 -3.28 -18.86 1.43
N PRO A 202 -2.01 -18.47 1.66
CA PRO A 202 -0.90 -18.84 0.79
C PRO A 202 -0.78 -20.35 0.52
N ASP A 203 -1.13 -21.18 1.49
CA ASP A 203 -1.05 -22.65 1.37
C ASP A 203 -2.07 -23.26 0.40
N ASP A 204 -3.08 -22.49 0.01
CA ASP A 204 -4.04 -22.94 -1.02
C ASP A 204 -3.47 -22.92 -2.44
N LEU A 205 -2.38 -22.21 -2.69
CA LEU A 205 -1.88 -21.93 -4.04
C LEU A 205 -1.55 -23.20 -4.82
N GLU A 206 -0.81 -24.17 -4.23
CA GLU A 206 -0.48 -25.43 -4.92
C GLU A 206 -1.72 -26.22 -5.31
N ARG A 207 -2.66 -26.32 -4.38
CA ARG A 207 -3.94 -27.00 -4.63
C ARG A 207 -4.71 -26.32 -5.75
N VAL A 208 -4.76 -24.99 -5.75
CA VAL A 208 -5.44 -24.19 -6.77
C VAL A 208 -4.81 -24.41 -8.12
N PHE A 209 -3.49 -24.30 -8.26
CA PHE A 209 -2.81 -24.50 -9.54
C PHE A 209 -2.92 -25.96 -10.03
N ALA A 210 -2.91 -26.93 -9.15
CA ALA A 210 -3.14 -28.34 -9.52
C ALA A 210 -4.56 -28.61 -10.07
N THR A 211 -5.55 -27.76 -9.75
CA THR A 211 -6.93 -27.90 -10.24
C THR A 211 -7.25 -27.09 -11.50
N ILE A 212 -6.39 -26.14 -11.88
CA ILE A 212 -6.58 -25.25 -13.04
C ILE A 212 -6.43 -26.01 -14.37
N ASP A 213 -5.74 -27.17 -14.37
CA ASP A 213 -5.31 -27.89 -15.55
C ASP A 213 -6.44 -28.13 -16.58
N HIS A 214 -6.17 -27.79 -17.85
CA HIS A 214 -7.05 -27.90 -19.04
C HIS A 214 -8.40 -27.16 -19.00
N GLN A 215 -8.78 -26.54 -17.89
CA GLN A 215 -10.05 -25.80 -17.79
C GLN A 215 -9.89 -24.29 -17.99
N ILE A 216 -8.68 -23.78 -17.82
CA ILE A 216 -8.31 -22.37 -17.85
C ILE A 216 -7.22 -22.15 -18.90
N ASP A 217 -7.40 -21.16 -19.75
CA ASP A 217 -6.46 -20.82 -20.83
C ASP A 217 -5.41 -19.79 -20.37
N ALA A 218 -5.71 -19.04 -19.30
CA ALA A 218 -4.78 -18.09 -18.68
C ALA A 218 -5.25 -17.74 -17.26
N VAL A 219 -4.33 -17.29 -16.40
CA VAL A 219 -4.61 -16.82 -15.04
C VAL A 219 -4.37 -15.32 -14.95
N SER A 220 -5.29 -14.60 -14.30
CA SER A 220 -5.16 -13.19 -13.95
C SER A 220 -5.11 -13.03 -12.44
N VAL A 221 -4.09 -12.29 -11.96
CA VAL A 221 -3.86 -12.03 -10.54
C VAL A 221 -4.09 -10.55 -10.25
N PRO A 222 -5.05 -10.21 -9.39
CA PRO A 222 -5.33 -8.83 -9.03
C PRO A 222 -4.23 -8.27 -8.11
N ASN A 223 -4.22 -6.95 -7.98
CA ASN A 223 -3.36 -6.28 -7.02
C ASN A 223 -3.96 -6.41 -5.60
N ASP A 224 -3.51 -7.41 -4.86
CA ASP A 224 -3.89 -7.72 -3.48
C ASP A 224 -2.62 -8.01 -2.66
N GLY A 225 -2.65 -7.72 -1.36
CA GLY A 225 -1.47 -7.84 -0.49
C GLY A 225 -0.93 -9.27 -0.41
N MET A 226 -1.81 -10.25 -0.17
CA MET A 226 -1.40 -11.66 -0.11
C MET A 226 -0.75 -12.11 -1.42
N PHE A 227 -1.35 -11.78 -2.57
CA PHE A 227 -0.77 -12.14 -3.88
C PHE A 227 0.51 -11.37 -4.19
N TYR A 228 0.70 -10.17 -3.63
CA TYR A 228 1.98 -9.47 -3.74
C TYR A 228 3.10 -10.23 -3.05
N ASN A 229 2.86 -10.72 -1.84
CA ASN A 229 3.86 -11.48 -1.09
C ASN A 229 4.17 -12.80 -1.79
N GLU A 230 3.17 -13.48 -2.31
CA GLU A 230 3.28 -14.77 -3.00
C GLU A 230 3.58 -14.66 -4.50
N ARG A 231 3.86 -13.47 -5.04
CA ARG A 231 3.98 -13.22 -6.48
C ARG A 231 5.02 -14.09 -7.17
N GLN A 232 6.13 -14.40 -6.48
CA GLN A 232 7.15 -15.29 -7.02
C GLN A 232 6.64 -16.73 -7.11
N ARG A 233 6.08 -17.26 -6.02
CA ARG A 233 5.50 -18.61 -5.96
C ARG A 233 4.36 -18.77 -6.96
N ILE A 234 3.49 -17.78 -7.10
CA ILE A 234 2.41 -17.79 -8.11
C ILE A 234 2.99 -17.87 -9.52
N ALA A 235 4.05 -17.13 -9.83
CA ALA A 235 4.68 -17.18 -11.15
C ALA A 235 5.37 -18.52 -11.42
N GLU A 236 6.08 -19.09 -10.45
CA GLU A 236 6.70 -20.42 -10.53
C GLU A 236 5.65 -21.52 -10.73
N LEU A 237 4.52 -21.46 -10.00
CA LEU A 237 3.42 -22.41 -10.17
C LEU A 237 2.76 -22.27 -11.55
N ALA A 238 2.52 -21.05 -12.04
CA ALA A 238 1.95 -20.83 -13.37
C ALA A 238 2.87 -21.39 -14.46
N LEU A 239 4.19 -21.21 -14.32
CA LEU A 239 5.19 -21.74 -15.24
C LEU A 239 5.22 -23.29 -15.20
N ALA A 240 5.21 -23.89 -14.01
CA ALA A 240 5.20 -25.34 -13.82
C ALA A 240 3.96 -26.01 -14.43
N HIS A 241 2.80 -25.33 -14.36
CA HIS A 241 1.54 -25.79 -14.95
C HIS A 241 1.32 -25.31 -16.40
N GLN A 242 2.31 -24.62 -16.99
CA GLN A 242 2.28 -24.11 -18.37
C GLN A 242 1.05 -23.23 -18.67
N VAL A 243 0.57 -22.48 -17.68
CA VAL A 243 -0.57 -21.57 -17.83
C VAL A 243 -0.09 -20.11 -17.94
N PRO A 244 -0.46 -19.39 -19.00
CA PRO A 244 -0.12 -17.97 -19.14
C PRO A 244 -0.60 -17.17 -17.94
N LEU A 245 0.30 -16.38 -17.32
CA LEU A 245 0.03 -15.59 -16.14
C LEU A 245 0.08 -14.09 -16.44
N MET A 246 -1.03 -13.39 -16.18
CA MET A 246 -1.09 -11.93 -16.07
C MET A 246 -1.09 -11.52 -14.61
N ILE A 247 -0.15 -10.66 -14.22
CA ILE A 247 0.00 -10.20 -12.84
C ILE A 247 0.21 -8.68 -12.77
N ALA A 248 0.07 -8.11 -11.57
CA ALA A 248 0.21 -6.65 -11.41
C ALA A 248 1.67 -6.17 -11.31
N TRP A 249 2.62 -7.04 -10.97
CA TRP A 249 3.98 -6.66 -10.54
C TRP A 249 5.04 -7.23 -11.48
N LYS A 250 5.92 -6.35 -11.93
CA LYS A 250 6.98 -6.65 -12.89
C LYS A 250 7.96 -7.72 -12.41
N GLU A 251 8.19 -7.78 -11.11
CA GLU A 251 9.15 -8.70 -10.48
C GLU A 251 8.78 -10.17 -10.72
N ALA A 252 7.48 -10.45 -10.94
CA ALA A 252 7.01 -11.80 -11.25
C ALA A 252 7.35 -12.26 -12.68
N VAL A 253 7.63 -11.34 -13.60
CA VAL A 253 8.02 -11.67 -14.99
C VAL A 253 9.39 -12.34 -15.02
N GLU A 254 10.30 -11.94 -14.15
CA GLU A 254 11.65 -12.49 -14.04
C GLU A 254 11.67 -13.97 -13.61
N VAL A 255 10.56 -14.45 -13.01
CA VAL A 255 10.44 -15.81 -12.45
C VAL A 255 9.30 -16.64 -13.07
N GLY A 256 8.72 -16.20 -14.20
CA GLY A 256 7.81 -17.03 -14.97
C GLY A 256 6.46 -16.43 -15.33
N ALA A 257 6.08 -15.27 -14.83
CA ALA A 257 4.87 -14.62 -15.31
C ALA A 257 5.05 -14.15 -16.77
N LEU A 258 4.02 -14.38 -17.60
CA LEU A 258 4.06 -13.96 -19.01
C LEU A 258 3.94 -12.45 -19.15
N ILE A 259 3.06 -11.84 -18.37
CA ILE A 259 2.72 -10.42 -18.48
C ILE A 259 2.60 -9.80 -17.09
N ALA A 260 3.21 -8.62 -16.93
CA ALA A 260 2.90 -7.75 -15.79
C ALA A 260 2.40 -6.39 -16.27
N TYR A 261 1.27 -5.94 -15.71
CA TYR A 261 0.72 -4.61 -15.99
C TYR A 261 0.21 -3.93 -14.72
N GLY A 262 0.95 -2.92 -14.26
CA GLY A 262 0.60 -2.19 -13.06
C GLY A 262 1.54 -1.04 -12.73
N PRO A 263 1.28 -0.30 -11.66
CA PRO A 263 2.18 0.74 -11.19
C PRO A 263 3.40 0.12 -10.47
N SER A 264 4.49 0.86 -10.43
CA SER A 264 5.68 0.45 -9.68
C SER A 264 5.45 0.59 -8.18
N SER A 265 5.50 -0.52 -7.43
CA SER A 265 5.37 -0.54 -5.97
C SER A 265 6.44 0.35 -5.32
N THR A 266 7.70 0.22 -5.72
CA THR A 266 8.80 1.02 -5.15
C THR A 266 8.59 2.53 -5.31
N LYS A 267 7.96 2.99 -6.41
CA LYS A 267 7.62 4.40 -6.59
C LYS A 267 6.48 4.84 -5.68
N ILE A 268 5.48 3.99 -5.47
CA ILE A 268 4.37 4.26 -4.56
C ILE A 268 4.90 4.38 -3.13
N TYR A 269 5.65 3.39 -2.66
CA TYR A 269 6.17 3.37 -1.30
C TYR A 269 7.23 4.46 -1.05
N GLY A 270 8.09 4.75 -2.03
CA GLY A 270 9.06 5.86 -1.96
C GLY A 270 8.40 7.25 -1.89
N ARG A 271 7.10 7.35 -2.19
CA ARG A 271 6.33 8.59 -2.08
C ARG A 271 5.74 8.84 -0.69
N VAL A 272 5.62 7.80 0.14
CA VAL A 272 5.07 7.89 1.51
C VAL A 272 5.79 8.92 2.38
N PRO A 273 7.13 8.97 2.43
CA PRO A 273 7.86 9.96 3.21
C PRO A 273 7.53 11.42 2.88
N TYR A 274 7.16 11.72 1.64
CA TYR A 274 6.71 13.06 1.27
C TYR A 274 5.48 13.51 2.06
N TYR A 275 4.48 12.63 2.21
CA TYR A 275 3.28 12.94 3.00
C TYR A 275 3.62 13.12 4.46
N ILE A 276 4.48 12.24 4.99
CA ILE A 276 4.91 12.29 6.38
C ILE A 276 5.68 13.58 6.65
N ASP A 277 6.63 13.94 5.78
CA ASP A 277 7.38 15.19 5.88
C ASP A 277 6.47 16.43 5.93
N LYS A 278 5.48 16.49 5.03
CA LYS A 278 4.48 17.57 5.02
C LYS A 278 3.71 17.65 6.33
N ILE A 279 3.27 16.50 6.86
CA ILE A 279 2.53 16.43 8.13
C ILE A 279 3.41 16.85 9.31
N LEU A 280 4.64 16.34 9.39
CA LEU A 280 5.60 16.70 10.43
C LEU A 280 5.97 18.19 10.40
N LYS A 281 5.89 18.83 9.22
CA LYS A 281 6.05 20.28 9.03
C LYS A 281 4.76 21.08 9.24
N GLY A 282 3.69 20.45 9.72
CA GLY A 282 2.45 21.11 10.12
C GLY A 282 1.32 21.12 9.09
N ALA A 283 1.48 20.47 7.93
CA ALA A 283 0.37 20.30 6.99
C ALA A 283 -0.69 19.34 7.56
N LYS A 284 -1.96 19.67 7.36
CA LYS A 284 -3.07 18.82 7.81
C LYS A 284 -3.35 17.74 6.74
N PRO A 285 -3.58 16.46 7.13
CA PRO A 285 -4.01 15.44 6.17
C PRO A 285 -5.23 15.84 5.35
N ALA A 286 -6.16 16.59 5.95
CA ALA A 286 -7.36 17.12 5.31
C ALA A 286 -7.08 17.95 4.03
N ASP A 287 -5.93 18.61 3.97
CA ASP A 287 -5.54 19.52 2.89
C ASP A 287 -4.55 18.89 1.90
N LEU A 288 -4.07 17.68 2.19
CA LEU A 288 -3.16 16.92 1.33
C LEU A 288 -3.98 15.99 0.43
N SER A 289 -4.04 16.29 -0.86
CA SER A 289 -4.77 15.46 -1.83
C SER A 289 -4.28 14.02 -1.84
N VAL A 290 -5.21 13.08 -1.99
CA VAL A 290 -4.88 11.67 -2.24
C VAL A 290 -4.21 11.54 -3.60
N GLU A 291 -3.08 10.84 -3.65
CA GLU A 291 -2.33 10.62 -4.88
C GLU A 291 -2.82 9.38 -5.62
N LEU A 292 -2.97 9.52 -6.93
CA LEU A 292 -3.25 8.41 -7.85
C LEU A 292 -1.94 8.01 -8.53
N PRO A 293 -1.58 6.72 -8.59
CA PRO A 293 -0.40 6.27 -9.31
C PRO A 293 -0.44 6.66 -10.78
N ARG A 294 0.51 7.50 -11.23
CA ARG A 294 0.49 8.08 -12.59
C ARG A 294 1.12 7.22 -13.68
N ARG A 295 2.05 6.33 -13.33
CA ARG A 295 2.77 5.48 -14.29
C ARG A 295 2.36 4.02 -14.17
N LYS A 296 1.81 3.51 -15.25
CA LYS A 296 1.53 2.10 -15.49
C LYS A 296 2.66 1.56 -16.38
N LEU A 297 3.16 0.38 -16.05
CA LEU A 297 4.25 -0.26 -16.79
C LEU A 297 3.76 -1.61 -17.32
N LEU A 298 3.99 -1.86 -18.58
CA LEU A 298 3.82 -3.18 -19.22
C LEU A 298 5.17 -3.85 -19.28
N HIS A 299 5.25 -5.07 -18.80
CA HIS A 299 6.40 -5.95 -18.92
C HIS A 299 5.92 -7.27 -19.51
N LEU A 300 6.66 -7.78 -20.48
CA LEU A 300 6.45 -9.10 -21.10
C LEU A 300 7.66 -9.95 -20.81
N SER A 301 7.43 -11.25 -20.62
CA SER A 301 8.49 -12.26 -20.65
C SER A 301 9.10 -12.28 -22.05
N ALA A 302 10.42 -12.40 -22.12
CA ALA A 302 11.17 -12.50 -23.37
C ALA A 302 11.01 -13.88 -24.02
#